data_fb8d72339f1461ab7ebe9184b8be2ca1
#
_entry.id   fb8d72339f1461ab7ebe9184b8be2ca1
#
_cell.length_a   1.000
_cell.length_b   1.000
_cell.length_c   1.000
_cell.angle_alpha   90.00
_cell.angle_beta   90.00
_cell.angle_gamma   90.00
#
_symmetry.space_group_name_H-M   'P 1'
#
loop_
_entity.id
_entity.type
_entity.pdbx_description
1 polymer ?
#
loop_
_entity_poly.entity_id
_entity_poly.type
_entity_poly.pdbx_seq_one_letter_code
_entity_poly.pdbx_strand_id
1 'polypeptide(L)'
;MKQWLKDAVFYEIYPQSFYDTNGDGIGDLKGIIEKLDYIKELGCNALWINPCFDSPFKDAGYDVRDYKLIAPRYGTNADAKALFEAAHAKGIHVLLDLVPGHTSEEHAWFKESSKPEKNEYSDRYIWTDTCFSAGDGMPFIGGETDRNGTYILNFFKCQPALNYGYGKCREKWQMPTDAPGPRATVEAVKDVMRFWLDMGCDGFRVDMASSLVKNDTHHKKYTCAIWRDIAAMLDKEYPEAALLSEWNQPRQSLKNGFDMDFMLEWQGNGYSWLMRNYDGAIDSDPHNIGKAYFCVDSGTGIDKFLDDWLPSYKATRKD
;
A
#
# COMPACT_ATOMS: atom_id res chain seq x y z
N MET A 1 8.66 18.69 -4.56
CA MET A 1 8.25 18.31 -3.18
C MET A 1 7.13 19.23 -2.74
N LYS A 2 6.03 18.70 -2.25
CA LYS A 2 4.90 19.47 -1.72
C LYS A 2 5.39 20.31 -0.52
N GLN A 3 4.93 21.57 -0.41
CA GLN A 3 5.49 22.47 0.60
C GLN A 3 5.25 21.99 2.03
N TRP A 4 4.06 21.43 2.30
CA TRP A 4 3.69 20.96 3.64
C TRP A 4 4.52 19.75 4.12
N LEU A 5 5.12 18.96 3.19
CA LEU A 5 5.95 17.82 3.56
C LEU A 5 7.30 18.19 4.20
N LYS A 6 7.76 19.43 4.05
CA LYS A 6 9.05 19.84 4.59
C LYS A 6 9.12 19.76 6.11
N ASP A 7 8.00 20.02 6.76
CA ASP A 7 7.88 20.05 8.22
C ASP A 7 6.90 18.98 8.72
N ALA A 8 6.57 17.97 7.87
CA ALA A 8 5.61 16.95 8.20
C ALA A 8 6.16 15.98 9.25
N VAL A 9 5.39 15.80 10.32
CA VAL A 9 5.59 14.77 11.34
C VAL A 9 4.34 13.90 11.34
N PHE A 10 4.50 12.66 10.91
CA PHE A 10 3.38 11.74 10.77
C PHE A 10 3.06 11.02 12.08
N TYR A 11 1.76 10.88 12.33
CA TYR A 11 1.20 9.98 13.32
C TYR A 11 0.44 8.87 12.59
N GLU A 12 0.90 7.62 12.70
CA GLU A 12 0.25 6.47 12.11
C GLU A 12 -0.88 5.99 13.02
N ILE A 13 -2.05 5.75 12.47
CA ILE A 13 -3.24 5.29 13.20
C ILE A 13 -3.77 4.00 12.59
N TYR A 14 -3.84 2.97 13.41
CA TYR A 14 -4.65 1.79 13.13
C TYR A 14 -6.05 2.02 13.76
N PRO A 15 -7.10 2.32 12.96
CA PRO A 15 -8.39 2.77 13.50
C PRO A 15 -8.97 1.83 14.55
N GLN A 16 -8.95 0.53 14.28
CA GLN A 16 -9.52 -0.51 15.12
C GLN A 16 -9.08 -0.45 16.60
N SER A 17 -7.85 -0.01 16.89
CA SER A 17 -7.26 -0.02 18.23
C SER A 17 -6.99 1.38 18.80
N PHE A 18 -7.42 2.45 18.13
CA PHE A 18 -7.03 3.80 18.51
C PHE A 18 -7.98 4.41 19.56
N TYR A 19 -9.25 4.64 19.23
CA TYR A 19 -10.23 5.20 20.17
C TYR A 19 -11.65 4.84 19.74
N ASP A 20 -12.38 4.19 20.64
CA ASP A 20 -13.75 3.71 20.46
C ASP A 20 -14.72 4.74 21.05
N THR A 21 -15.60 5.31 20.22
CA THR A 21 -16.58 6.32 20.67
C THR A 21 -17.97 5.74 20.94
N ASN A 22 -18.25 4.54 20.42
CA ASN A 22 -19.58 3.93 20.51
C ASN A 22 -19.66 2.79 21.54
N GLY A 23 -18.51 2.33 22.07
CA GLY A 23 -18.42 1.31 23.13
C GLY A 23 -18.54 -0.12 22.60
N ASP A 24 -18.29 -0.36 21.30
CA ASP A 24 -18.35 -1.70 20.69
C ASP A 24 -17.03 -2.49 20.78
N GLY A 25 -15.98 -1.88 21.33
CA GLY A 25 -14.64 -2.45 21.46
C GLY A 25 -13.76 -2.24 20.24
N ILE A 26 -14.21 -1.47 19.24
CA ILE A 26 -13.47 -1.16 18.02
C ILE A 26 -13.35 0.35 17.89
N GLY A 27 -12.15 0.87 17.70
CA GLY A 27 -11.93 2.29 17.43
C GLY A 27 -12.55 2.72 16.10
N ASP A 28 -12.89 4.01 16.00
CA ASP A 28 -13.64 4.55 14.86
C ASP A 28 -13.11 5.93 14.41
N LEU A 29 -13.61 6.43 13.26
CA LEU A 29 -13.17 7.70 12.69
C LEU A 29 -13.55 8.90 13.57
N LYS A 30 -14.65 8.82 14.31
CA LYS A 30 -15.06 9.85 15.28
C LYS A 30 -14.06 9.91 16.44
N GLY A 31 -13.56 8.76 16.86
CA GLY A 31 -12.50 8.68 17.86
C GLY A 31 -11.20 9.35 17.40
N ILE A 32 -10.86 9.24 16.12
CA ILE A 32 -9.73 9.98 15.58
C ILE A 32 -10.00 11.48 15.63
N ILE A 33 -11.20 11.94 15.27
CA ILE A 33 -11.59 13.36 15.36
C ILE A 33 -11.45 13.89 16.78
N GLU A 34 -11.94 13.15 17.78
CA GLU A 34 -11.85 13.54 19.20
C GLU A 34 -10.40 13.63 19.72
N LYS A 35 -9.46 12.92 19.07
CA LYS A 35 -8.05 12.89 19.48
C LYS A 35 -7.13 13.79 18.64
N LEU A 36 -7.64 14.58 17.71
CA LEU A 36 -6.82 15.47 16.90
C LEU A 36 -6.04 16.51 17.71
N ASP A 37 -6.59 17.01 18.83
CA ASP A 37 -5.86 17.93 19.71
C ASP A 37 -4.67 17.24 20.37
N TYR A 38 -4.87 16.02 20.89
CA TYR A 38 -3.79 15.21 21.44
C TYR A 38 -2.66 14.99 20.41
N ILE A 39 -3.02 14.65 19.17
CA ILE A 39 -2.04 14.42 18.07
C ILE A 39 -1.27 15.71 17.78
N LYS A 40 -1.95 16.86 17.75
CA LYS A 40 -1.34 18.17 17.55
C LYS A 40 -0.41 18.56 18.71
N GLU A 41 -0.80 18.29 19.95
CA GLU A 41 0.02 18.53 21.13
C GLU A 41 1.31 17.71 21.16
N LEU A 42 1.32 16.51 20.53
CA LEU A 42 2.52 15.72 20.30
C LEU A 42 3.47 16.34 19.26
N GLY A 43 3.04 17.38 18.54
CA GLY A 43 3.79 18.02 17.47
C GLY A 43 3.60 17.36 16.10
N CYS A 44 2.65 16.45 15.95
CA CYS A 44 2.33 15.83 14.66
C CYS A 44 1.38 16.73 13.86
N ASN A 45 1.61 16.82 12.55
CA ASN A 45 0.84 17.63 11.61
C ASN A 45 0.42 16.85 10.35
N ALA A 46 0.61 15.55 10.36
CA ALA A 46 0.14 14.65 9.32
C ALA A 46 -0.30 13.31 9.92
N LEU A 47 -1.34 12.71 9.36
CA LEU A 47 -1.83 11.38 9.71
C LEU A 47 -1.59 10.41 8.56
N TRP A 48 -1.24 9.19 8.89
CA TRP A 48 -1.40 8.03 8.03
C TRP A 48 -2.41 7.09 8.70
N ILE A 49 -3.56 6.92 8.06
CA ILE A 49 -4.62 6.02 8.54
C ILE A 49 -4.47 4.68 7.83
N ASN A 50 -4.17 3.62 8.59
CA ASN A 50 -4.13 2.24 8.11
C ASN A 50 -5.48 1.84 7.48
N PRO A 51 -5.56 0.72 6.72
CA PRO A 51 -6.72 0.43 5.89
C PRO A 51 -8.05 0.60 6.62
N CYS A 52 -8.85 1.53 6.14
CA CYS A 52 -10.16 1.85 6.69
C CYS A 52 -11.31 1.64 5.69
N PHE A 53 -10.99 1.20 4.47
CA PHE A 53 -12.00 0.88 3.46
C PHE A 53 -12.77 -0.38 3.81
N ASP A 54 -13.93 -0.57 3.17
CA ASP A 54 -14.77 -1.73 3.41
C ASP A 54 -14.03 -3.04 3.11
N SER A 55 -14.06 -3.95 4.08
CA SER A 55 -13.28 -5.19 4.07
C SER A 55 -13.99 -6.27 4.87
N PRO A 56 -13.84 -7.56 4.53
CA PRO A 56 -14.18 -8.66 5.40
C PRO A 56 -13.21 -8.86 6.57
N PHE A 57 -12.09 -8.10 6.60
CA PHE A 57 -11.07 -8.12 7.66
C PHE A 57 -10.40 -9.48 7.88
N LYS A 58 -10.18 -10.23 6.81
CA LYS A 58 -9.37 -11.46 6.85
C LYS A 58 -7.88 -11.13 6.94
N ASP A 59 -7.50 -9.90 6.54
CA ASP A 59 -6.15 -9.36 6.62
C ASP A 59 -6.18 -7.90 7.12
N ALA A 60 -6.75 -7.68 8.30
CA ALA A 60 -6.71 -6.39 9.01
C ALA A 60 -7.18 -5.17 8.19
N GLY A 61 -7.92 -5.38 7.11
CA GLY A 61 -8.40 -4.33 6.21
C GLY A 61 -7.65 -4.23 4.88
N TYR A 62 -6.51 -4.92 4.72
CA TYR A 62 -5.77 -4.97 3.45
C TYR A 62 -6.49 -5.80 2.38
N ASP A 63 -7.44 -6.65 2.74
CA ASP A 63 -8.35 -7.36 1.84
C ASP A 63 -9.58 -6.50 1.52
N VAL A 64 -9.40 -5.46 0.70
CA VAL A 64 -10.42 -4.45 0.39
C VAL A 64 -11.57 -5.04 -0.42
N ARG A 65 -12.81 -4.90 0.09
CA ARG A 65 -14.05 -5.32 -0.58
C ARG A 65 -14.69 -4.20 -1.42
N ASP A 66 -14.54 -2.95 -0.98
CA ASP A 66 -14.94 -1.77 -1.74
C ASP A 66 -14.02 -0.59 -1.42
N TYR A 67 -13.30 -0.11 -2.44
CA TYR A 67 -12.36 1.00 -2.28
C TYR A 67 -13.01 2.36 -2.02
N LYS A 68 -14.29 2.52 -2.33
CA LYS A 68 -15.00 3.82 -2.24
C LYS A 68 -15.96 3.88 -1.05
N LEU A 69 -15.88 2.91 -0.15
CA LEU A 69 -16.64 2.87 1.10
C LEU A 69 -15.71 2.75 2.30
N ILE A 70 -16.01 3.51 3.35
CA ILE A 70 -15.45 3.27 4.68
C ILE A 70 -16.09 2.01 5.27
N ALA A 71 -15.29 1.18 5.93
CA ALA A 71 -15.80 0.01 6.63
C ALA A 71 -16.83 0.41 7.69
N PRO A 72 -18.03 -0.21 7.71
CA PRO A 72 -19.10 0.15 8.64
C PRO A 72 -18.69 0.14 10.11
N ARG A 73 -17.71 -0.68 10.48
CA ARG A 73 -17.16 -0.71 11.85
C ARG A 73 -16.41 0.57 12.24
N TYR A 74 -15.90 1.33 11.27
CA TYR A 74 -15.15 2.58 11.50
C TYR A 74 -15.98 3.81 11.26
N GLY A 75 -17.17 3.69 10.65
CA GLY A 75 -18.07 4.80 10.34
C GLY A 75 -18.54 4.79 8.90
N THR A 76 -18.69 5.98 8.33
CA THR A 76 -19.21 6.22 7.00
C THR A 76 -18.29 7.12 6.19
N ASN A 77 -18.54 7.26 4.89
CA ASN A 77 -17.86 8.24 4.05
C ASN A 77 -18.07 9.69 4.54
N ALA A 78 -19.23 9.98 5.15
CA ALA A 78 -19.48 11.27 5.75
C ALA A 78 -18.60 11.51 7.00
N ASP A 79 -18.34 10.46 7.80
CA ASP A 79 -17.42 10.55 8.94
C ASP A 79 -15.97 10.74 8.46
N ALA A 80 -15.57 10.11 7.35
CA ALA A 80 -14.25 10.33 6.74
C ALA A 80 -14.08 11.79 6.27
N LYS A 81 -15.09 12.33 5.58
CA LYS A 81 -15.11 13.75 5.18
C LYS A 81 -15.01 14.67 6.38
N ALA A 82 -15.79 14.41 7.43
CA ALA A 82 -15.73 15.19 8.68
C ALA A 82 -14.35 15.12 9.34
N LEU A 83 -13.68 13.96 9.27
CA LEU A 83 -12.30 13.81 9.76
C LEU A 83 -11.32 14.69 8.96
N PHE A 84 -11.39 14.70 7.63
CA PHE A 84 -10.52 15.54 6.79
C PHE A 84 -10.73 17.02 7.12
N GLU A 85 -11.98 17.47 7.17
CA GLU A 85 -12.32 18.86 7.51
C GLU A 85 -11.83 19.26 8.92
N ALA A 86 -12.02 18.39 9.91
CA ALA A 86 -11.57 18.63 11.28
C ALA A 86 -10.04 18.64 11.41
N ALA A 87 -9.35 17.76 10.71
CA ALA A 87 -7.88 17.71 10.65
C ALA A 87 -7.32 18.97 9.99
N HIS A 88 -7.85 19.38 8.84
CA HIS A 88 -7.45 20.59 8.13
C HIS A 88 -7.65 21.86 8.98
N ALA A 89 -8.76 21.95 9.71
CA ALA A 89 -9.02 23.08 10.63
C ALA A 89 -7.94 23.20 11.72
N LYS A 90 -7.20 22.13 12.00
CA LYS A 90 -6.08 22.09 12.94
C LYS A 90 -4.70 22.13 12.27
N GLY A 91 -4.64 22.23 10.93
CA GLY A 91 -3.40 22.19 10.15
C GLY A 91 -2.77 20.81 10.12
N ILE A 92 -3.57 19.76 10.14
CA ILE A 92 -3.16 18.34 10.06
C ILE A 92 -3.58 17.80 8.72
N HIS A 93 -2.64 17.22 7.96
CA HIS A 93 -2.88 16.54 6.69
C HIS A 93 -3.22 15.06 6.92
N VAL A 94 -4.01 14.46 6.01
CA VAL A 94 -4.47 13.07 6.16
C VAL A 94 -4.17 12.24 4.92
N LEU A 95 -3.33 11.21 5.07
CA LEU A 95 -3.12 10.17 4.08
C LEU A 95 -3.95 8.92 4.43
N LEU A 96 -4.57 8.33 3.39
CA LEU A 96 -5.24 7.03 3.49
C LEU A 96 -4.32 5.92 3.00
N ASP A 97 -4.52 4.70 3.53
CA ASP A 97 -3.80 3.53 3.04
C ASP A 97 -4.46 3.01 1.76
N LEU A 98 -3.72 2.98 0.65
CA LEU A 98 -4.16 2.46 -0.64
C LEU A 98 -3.50 1.12 -0.89
N VAL A 99 -4.29 0.09 -1.14
CA VAL A 99 -3.86 -1.28 -1.42
C VAL A 99 -4.04 -1.58 -2.91
N PRO A 100 -3.08 -1.24 -3.79
CA PRO A 100 -3.29 -1.38 -5.23
C PRO A 100 -2.95 -2.76 -5.79
N GLY A 101 -2.28 -3.64 -5.02
CA GLY A 101 -1.77 -4.91 -5.52
C GLY A 101 -2.82 -6.01 -5.69
N HIS A 102 -3.90 -5.93 -4.93
CA HIS A 102 -4.96 -6.96 -4.86
C HIS A 102 -6.25 -6.38 -4.29
N THR A 103 -7.29 -7.19 -4.30
CA THR A 103 -8.54 -6.91 -3.56
C THR A 103 -8.89 -8.11 -2.69
N SER A 104 -9.95 -7.99 -1.89
CA SER A 104 -10.63 -9.17 -1.35
C SER A 104 -11.24 -10.02 -2.49
N GLU A 105 -11.31 -11.32 -2.28
CA GLU A 105 -12.11 -12.22 -3.11
C GLU A 105 -13.62 -11.86 -3.09
N GLU A 106 -14.05 -11.05 -2.11
CA GLU A 106 -15.41 -10.55 -2.00
C GLU A 106 -15.67 -9.26 -2.79
N HIS A 107 -14.65 -8.66 -3.38
CA HIS A 107 -14.77 -7.44 -4.17
C HIS A 107 -15.66 -7.65 -5.41
N ALA A 108 -16.51 -6.68 -5.74
CA ALA A 108 -17.41 -6.76 -6.89
C ALA A 108 -16.66 -7.02 -8.20
N TRP A 109 -15.50 -6.40 -8.40
CA TRP A 109 -14.67 -6.64 -9.58
C TRP A 109 -14.22 -8.09 -9.71
N PHE A 110 -13.84 -8.74 -8.58
CA PHE A 110 -13.41 -10.13 -8.61
C PHE A 110 -14.58 -11.07 -8.90
N LYS A 111 -15.74 -10.83 -8.27
CA LYS A 111 -16.96 -11.60 -8.53
C LYS A 111 -17.37 -11.55 -10.01
N GLU A 112 -17.26 -10.37 -10.64
CA GLU A 112 -17.53 -10.26 -12.08
C GLU A 112 -16.42 -10.90 -12.93
N SER A 113 -15.16 -10.75 -12.54
CA SER A 113 -14.02 -11.36 -13.24
C SER A 113 -14.02 -12.89 -13.20
N SER A 114 -14.61 -13.47 -12.15
CA SER A 114 -14.69 -14.93 -11.95
C SER A 114 -15.83 -15.63 -12.72
N LYS A 115 -16.67 -14.87 -13.42
CA LYS A 115 -17.72 -15.42 -14.28
C LYS A 115 -17.14 -16.04 -15.54
N PRO A 116 -17.77 -17.11 -16.08
CA PRO A 116 -17.31 -17.74 -17.33
C PRO A 116 -17.49 -16.84 -18.55
N GLU A 117 -18.51 -15.98 -18.56
CA GLU A 117 -18.78 -15.05 -19.64
C GLU A 117 -17.83 -13.87 -19.61
N LYS A 118 -17.26 -13.53 -20.77
CA LYS A 118 -16.38 -12.39 -20.90
C LYS A 118 -17.13 -11.07 -20.65
N ASN A 119 -16.59 -10.25 -19.74
CA ASN A 119 -17.13 -8.95 -19.37
C ASN A 119 -15.99 -7.93 -19.16
N GLU A 120 -16.29 -6.70 -18.83
CA GLU A 120 -15.32 -5.61 -18.64
C GLU A 120 -14.30 -5.87 -17.50
N TYR A 121 -14.63 -6.74 -16.56
CA TYR A 121 -13.76 -7.10 -15.44
C TYR A 121 -12.94 -8.38 -15.68
N SER A 122 -13.17 -9.11 -16.78
CA SER A 122 -12.53 -10.40 -17.04
C SER A 122 -11.01 -10.34 -16.97
N ASP A 123 -10.41 -9.22 -17.38
CA ASP A 123 -8.97 -9.02 -17.43
C ASP A 123 -8.46 -8.11 -16.29
N ARG A 124 -9.32 -7.77 -15.30
CA ARG A 124 -8.98 -6.96 -14.14
C ARG A 124 -8.05 -7.69 -13.15
N TYR A 125 -8.14 -9.00 -13.12
CA TYR A 125 -7.30 -9.90 -12.32
C TYR A 125 -6.47 -10.79 -13.22
N ILE A 126 -5.44 -11.39 -12.65
CA ILE A 126 -4.55 -12.29 -13.40
C ILE A 126 -5.14 -13.69 -13.38
N TRP A 127 -5.53 -14.17 -14.57
CA TRP A 127 -6.04 -15.52 -14.80
C TRP A 127 -5.18 -16.29 -15.78
N THR A 128 -5.06 -17.59 -15.56
CA THR A 128 -4.52 -18.51 -16.55
C THR A 128 -5.60 -18.90 -17.57
N ASP A 129 -5.20 -19.64 -18.59
CA ASP A 129 -6.10 -20.09 -19.68
C ASP A 129 -6.95 -21.31 -19.31
N THR A 130 -6.54 -22.11 -18.32
CA THR A 130 -7.32 -23.27 -17.84
C THR A 130 -7.12 -23.48 -16.34
N CYS A 131 -8.08 -24.15 -15.68
CA CYS A 131 -7.99 -24.53 -14.28
C CYS A 131 -6.86 -25.54 -13.97
N PHE A 132 -6.20 -26.11 -14.99
CA PHE A 132 -5.05 -26.99 -14.86
C PHE A 132 -3.70 -26.27 -15.06
N SER A 133 -3.72 -25.00 -15.45
CA SER A 133 -2.50 -24.22 -15.64
C SER A 133 -1.92 -23.78 -14.32
N ALA A 134 -0.59 -23.94 -14.15
CA ALA A 134 0.15 -23.39 -13.02
C ALA A 134 0.37 -21.88 -13.20
N GLY A 135 0.64 -21.20 -12.08
CA GLY A 135 0.76 -19.74 -12.01
C GLY A 135 2.13 -19.15 -12.40
N ASP A 136 2.96 -19.84 -13.22
CA ASP A 136 4.32 -19.38 -13.59
C ASP A 136 5.20 -19.06 -12.35
N GLY A 137 5.14 -19.93 -11.33
CA GLY A 137 5.89 -19.78 -10.08
C GLY A 137 5.25 -18.88 -9.05
N MET A 138 4.07 -18.29 -9.33
CA MET A 138 3.32 -17.50 -8.39
C MET A 138 2.26 -18.34 -7.66
N PRO A 139 1.88 -17.98 -6.42
CA PRO A 139 0.75 -18.61 -5.73
C PRO A 139 -0.53 -18.44 -6.55
N PHE A 140 -1.35 -19.47 -6.63
CA PHE A 140 -2.59 -19.46 -7.38
C PHE A 140 -3.67 -20.35 -6.76
N ILE A 141 -4.92 -20.09 -7.14
CA ILE A 141 -6.08 -20.93 -6.80
C ILE A 141 -6.75 -21.38 -8.09
N GLY A 142 -7.09 -22.65 -8.16
CA GLY A 142 -7.85 -23.23 -9.27
C GLY A 142 -9.08 -24.01 -8.80
N GLY A 143 -10.12 -24.07 -9.64
CA GLY A 143 -11.31 -24.87 -9.41
C GLY A 143 -12.29 -24.33 -8.36
N GLU A 144 -12.14 -23.09 -7.92
CA GLU A 144 -13.07 -22.46 -6.95
C GLU A 144 -14.09 -21.51 -7.59
N THR A 145 -14.03 -21.28 -8.90
CA THR A 145 -14.92 -20.36 -9.61
C THR A 145 -15.51 -21.02 -10.85
N ASP A 146 -16.59 -20.46 -11.38
CA ASP A 146 -17.23 -20.93 -12.60
C ASP A 146 -16.37 -20.67 -13.85
N ARG A 147 -15.42 -19.73 -13.77
CA ARG A 147 -14.45 -19.44 -14.83
C ARG A 147 -13.45 -20.56 -14.95
N ASN A 148 -13.28 -21.09 -16.17
CA ASN A 148 -12.20 -22.04 -16.48
C ASN A 148 -10.86 -21.32 -16.47
N GLY A 149 -10.14 -21.35 -15.34
CA GLY A 149 -8.84 -20.72 -15.15
C GLY A 149 -8.38 -20.86 -13.69
N THR A 150 -7.12 -20.60 -13.45
CA THR A 150 -6.61 -20.35 -12.12
C THR A 150 -6.38 -18.84 -11.97
N TYR A 151 -6.61 -18.28 -10.80
CA TYR A 151 -6.27 -16.88 -10.53
C TYR A 151 -5.04 -16.79 -9.63
N ILE A 152 -4.23 -15.79 -9.92
CA ILE A 152 -2.99 -15.54 -9.19
C ILE A 152 -3.31 -14.79 -7.90
N LEU A 153 -2.61 -15.16 -6.82
CA LEU A 153 -2.66 -14.47 -5.55
C LEU A 153 -1.55 -13.43 -5.44
N ASN A 154 -1.83 -12.33 -4.77
CA ASN A 154 -0.78 -11.37 -4.45
C ASN A 154 -0.11 -11.69 -3.10
N PHE A 155 -0.89 -12.02 -2.08
CA PHE A 155 -0.39 -12.32 -0.74
C PHE A 155 -1.14 -13.52 -0.12
N PHE A 156 -2.30 -13.34 0.50
CA PHE A 156 -3.09 -14.44 1.07
C PHE A 156 -4.09 -15.03 0.06
N LYS A 157 -4.65 -16.22 0.40
CA LYS A 157 -5.68 -16.90 -0.42
C LYS A 157 -6.85 -15.99 -0.80
N CYS A 158 -7.29 -15.15 0.12
CA CYS A 158 -8.41 -14.24 -0.08
C CYS A 158 -8.07 -12.97 -0.89
N GLN A 159 -6.84 -12.87 -1.42
CA GLN A 159 -6.33 -11.67 -2.07
C GLN A 159 -5.91 -11.92 -3.53
N PRO A 160 -6.88 -12.05 -4.45
CA PRO A 160 -6.59 -12.18 -5.87
C PRO A 160 -5.85 -10.95 -6.40
N ALA A 161 -4.79 -11.20 -7.16
CA ALA A 161 -3.91 -10.17 -7.69
C ALA A 161 -4.59 -9.36 -8.80
N LEU A 162 -4.59 -8.04 -8.66
CA LEU A 162 -4.96 -7.12 -9.74
C LEU A 162 -3.96 -7.21 -10.90
N ASN A 163 -4.46 -7.08 -12.11
CA ASN A 163 -3.67 -7.27 -13.33
C ASN A 163 -3.10 -5.94 -13.83
N TYR A 164 -1.83 -5.70 -13.52
CA TYR A 164 -1.03 -4.62 -14.10
C TYR A 164 -0.16 -5.08 -15.27
N GLY A 165 -0.32 -6.34 -15.66
CA GLY A 165 0.46 -6.96 -16.71
C GLY A 165 1.80 -7.52 -16.25
N TYR A 166 2.55 -7.97 -17.24
CA TYR A 166 3.85 -8.60 -17.10
C TYR A 166 4.92 -7.76 -17.79
N GLY A 167 6.06 -7.57 -17.14
CA GLY A 167 7.23 -6.96 -17.76
C GLY A 167 7.85 -7.87 -18.85
N LYS A 168 7.75 -9.18 -18.64
CA LYS A 168 8.10 -10.21 -19.62
C LYS A 168 7.04 -11.30 -19.60
N CYS A 169 6.26 -11.42 -20.66
CA CYS A 169 5.31 -12.52 -20.86
C CYS A 169 6.08 -13.79 -21.25
N ARG A 170 5.81 -14.88 -20.56
CA ARG A 170 6.36 -16.23 -20.82
C ARG A 170 5.28 -17.18 -21.29
N GLU A 171 4.04 -16.96 -20.82
CA GLU A 171 2.87 -17.76 -21.11
C GLU A 171 1.87 -16.99 -21.96
N LYS A 172 1.03 -17.70 -22.73
CA LYS A 172 0.04 -17.09 -23.63
C LYS A 172 -1.06 -16.30 -22.91
N TRP A 173 -1.37 -16.68 -21.67
CA TRP A 173 -2.38 -16.02 -20.85
C TRP A 173 -1.87 -14.74 -20.17
N GLN A 174 -0.56 -14.52 -20.17
CA GLN A 174 0.03 -13.29 -19.59
C GLN A 174 -0.15 -12.11 -20.54
N MET A 175 -0.50 -10.97 -19.98
CA MET A 175 -0.70 -9.73 -20.73
C MET A 175 0.48 -8.79 -20.54
N PRO A 176 0.96 -8.11 -21.58
CA PRO A 176 1.92 -7.02 -21.41
C PRO A 176 1.24 -5.82 -20.71
N THR A 177 2.03 -4.93 -20.12
CA THR A 177 1.54 -3.79 -19.33
C THR A 177 0.71 -2.77 -20.12
N ASP A 178 0.86 -2.74 -21.44
CA ASP A 178 0.12 -1.86 -22.35
C ASP A 178 -1.16 -2.49 -22.91
N ALA A 179 -1.47 -3.73 -22.55
CA ALA A 179 -2.73 -4.37 -22.93
C ALA A 179 -3.95 -3.67 -22.29
N PRO A 180 -5.16 -3.79 -22.90
CA PRO A 180 -6.37 -3.11 -22.42
C PRO A 180 -6.72 -3.42 -20.96
N GLY A 181 -6.63 -4.69 -20.53
CA GLY A 181 -6.94 -5.11 -19.15
C GLY A 181 -6.03 -4.44 -18.10
N PRO A 182 -4.69 -4.56 -18.20
CA PRO A 182 -3.76 -3.85 -17.33
C PRO A 182 -3.95 -2.33 -17.30
N ARG A 183 -4.17 -1.70 -18.44
CA ARG A 183 -4.47 -0.26 -18.53
C ARG A 183 -5.76 0.10 -17.79
N ALA A 184 -6.82 -0.68 -17.98
CA ALA A 184 -8.08 -0.46 -17.28
C ALA A 184 -7.93 -0.63 -15.75
N THR A 185 -7.01 -1.47 -15.29
CA THR A 185 -6.68 -1.59 -13.87
C THR A 185 -6.02 -0.32 -13.33
N VAL A 186 -5.05 0.24 -14.06
CA VAL A 186 -4.41 1.52 -13.68
C VAL A 186 -5.44 2.64 -13.59
N GLU A 187 -6.31 2.77 -14.59
CA GLU A 187 -7.36 3.82 -14.59
C GLU A 187 -8.37 3.63 -13.46
N ALA A 188 -8.70 2.38 -13.07
CA ALA A 188 -9.58 2.13 -11.94
C ALA A 188 -8.94 2.57 -10.60
N VAL A 189 -7.64 2.36 -10.43
CA VAL A 189 -6.93 2.84 -9.23
C VAL A 189 -6.84 4.36 -9.22
N LYS A 190 -6.58 5.00 -10.35
CA LYS A 190 -6.63 6.47 -10.46
C LYS A 190 -8.03 7.02 -10.10
N ASP A 191 -9.10 6.32 -10.50
CA ASP A 191 -10.47 6.70 -10.18
C ASP A 191 -10.79 6.56 -8.68
N VAL A 192 -10.23 5.54 -8.01
CA VAL A 192 -10.28 5.43 -6.55
C VAL A 192 -9.55 6.60 -5.88
N MET A 193 -8.35 6.95 -6.38
CA MET A 193 -7.59 8.06 -5.82
C MET A 193 -8.33 9.39 -5.97
N ARG A 194 -8.88 9.67 -7.15
CA ARG A 194 -9.70 10.88 -7.37
C ARG A 194 -10.87 10.96 -6.41
N PHE A 195 -11.58 9.85 -6.22
CA PHE A 195 -12.74 9.81 -5.31
C PHE A 195 -12.41 10.30 -3.89
N TRP A 196 -11.30 9.84 -3.32
CA TRP A 196 -10.91 10.24 -1.97
C TRP A 196 -10.27 11.63 -1.92
N LEU A 197 -9.52 12.02 -2.94
CA LEU A 197 -8.96 13.37 -3.04
C LEU A 197 -10.06 14.42 -3.22
N ASP A 198 -11.08 14.15 -4.02
CA ASP A 198 -12.27 15.01 -4.14
C ASP A 198 -13.05 15.11 -2.83
N MET A 199 -12.99 14.08 -1.98
CA MET A 199 -13.59 14.07 -0.66
C MET A 199 -12.76 14.86 0.38
N GLY A 200 -11.48 15.11 0.11
CA GLY A 200 -10.62 15.97 0.89
C GLY A 200 -9.42 15.30 1.57
N CYS A 201 -9.07 14.06 1.27
CA CYS A 201 -7.79 13.54 1.77
C CYS A 201 -6.60 14.21 1.07
N ASP A 202 -5.42 14.20 1.73
CA ASP A 202 -4.20 14.86 1.23
C ASP A 202 -3.27 13.90 0.47
N GLY A 203 -3.68 12.67 0.26
CA GLY A 203 -2.89 11.68 -0.47
C GLY A 203 -2.98 10.27 0.08
N PHE A 204 -1.97 9.46 -0.26
CA PHE A 204 -2.00 8.03 0.06
C PHE A 204 -0.65 7.50 0.53
N ARG A 205 -0.69 6.61 1.51
CA ARG A 205 0.34 5.60 1.69
C ARG A 205 -0.02 4.42 0.78
N VAL A 206 0.93 3.94 0.04
CA VAL A 206 0.71 2.90 -0.98
C VAL A 206 1.34 1.59 -0.54
N ASP A 207 0.47 0.62 -0.29
CA ASP A 207 0.85 -0.73 0.10
C ASP A 207 1.60 -1.45 -1.02
N MET A 208 2.73 -2.12 -0.69
CA MET A 208 3.55 -2.92 -1.58
C MET A 208 3.79 -2.27 -2.97
N ALA A 209 4.04 -0.97 -2.99
CA ALA A 209 4.09 -0.14 -4.20
C ALA A 209 5.06 -0.67 -5.28
N SER A 210 6.10 -1.40 -4.88
CA SER A 210 7.14 -1.96 -5.78
C SER A 210 6.74 -3.22 -6.55
N SER A 211 5.56 -3.83 -6.26
CA SER A 211 5.24 -5.20 -6.68
C SER A 211 4.10 -5.34 -7.70
N LEU A 212 3.63 -4.24 -8.30
CA LEU A 212 2.44 -4.24 -9.18
C LEU A 212 2.60 -5.14 -10.41
N VAL A 213 3.65 -4.89 -11.21
CA VAL A 213 3.90 -5.62 -12.47
C VAL A 213 4.60 -6.94 -12.18
N LYS A 214 4.07 -8.04 -12.73
CA LYS A 214 4.67 -9.37 -12.56
C LYS A 214 5.82 -9.59 -13.59
N ASN A 215 6.81 -10.40 -13.22
CA ASN A 215 8.03 -10.61 -14.03
C ASN A 215 8.65 -9.28 -14.51
N ASP A 216 8.61 -8.23 -13.68
CA ASP A 216 9.24 -6.95 -13.96
C ASP A 216 10.77 -7.09 -13.96
N THR A 217 11.46 -6.11 -14.51
CA THR A 217 12.93 -6.05 -14.46
C THR A 217 13.43 -5.88 -13.02
N HIS A 218 14.71 -6.15 -12.78
CA HIS A 218 15.34 -5.91 -11.48
C HIS A 218 15.13 -4.47 -11.00
N HIS A 219 15.14 -3.48 -11.92
CA HIS A 219 14.91 -2.06 -11.60
C HIS A 219 13.44 -1.65 -11.69
N LYS A 220 12.50 -2.58 -11.69
CA LYS A 220 11.06 -2.31 -11.68
C LYS A 220 10.59 -1.32 -12.76
N LYS A 221 11.15 -1.45 -13.98
CA LYS A 221 10.94 -0.51 -15.10
C LYS A 221 9.46 -0.22 -15.36
N TYR A 222 8.65 -1.25 -15.38
CA TYR A 222 7.23 -1.15 -15.76
C TYR A 222 6.38 -0.66 -14.58
N THR A 223 6.63 -1.15 -13.37
CA THR A 223 6.01 -0.61 -12.14
C THR A 223 6.32 0.87 -11.97
N CYS A 224 7.59 1.27 -12.18
CA CYS A 224 8.00 2.67 -12.17
C CYS A 224 7.26 3.51 -13.23
N ALA A 225 7.00 2.96 -14.42
CA ALA A 225 6.27 3.67 -15.46
C ALA A 225 4.81 3.94 -15.06
N ILE A 226 4.15 2.98 -14.41
CA ILE A 226 2.80 3.15 -13.87
C ILE A 226 2.77 4.25 -12.82
N TRP A 227 3.71 4.27 -11.88
CA TRP A 227 3.74 5.29 -10.84
C TRP A 227 4.03 6.68 -11.38
N ARG A 228 4.89 6.83 -12.38
CA ARG A 228 5.10 8.12 -13.07
C ARG A 228 3.83 8.61 -13.76
N ASP A 229 3.05 7.71 -14.36
CA ASP A 229 1.77 8.05 -14.98
C ASP A 229 0.72 8.50 -13.95
N ILE A 230 0.65 7.81 -12.81
CA ILE A 230 -0.21 8.21 -11.69
C ILE A 230 0.25 9.55 -11.11
N ALA A 231 1.55 9.74 -10.86
CA ALA A 231 2.09 11.00 -10.36
C ALA A 231 1.82 12.16 -11.31
N ALA A 232 1.94 11.97 -12.61
CA ALA A 232 1.62 13.00 -13.61
C ALA A 232 0.14 13.40 -13.57
N MET A 233 -0.78 12.46 -13.30
CA MET A 233 -2.19 12.77 -13.07
C MET A 233 -2.36 13.60 -11.79
N LEU A 234 -1.71 13.19 -10.68
CA LEU A 234 -1.80 13.92 -9.41
C LEU A 234 -1.23 15.32 -9.53
N ASP A 235 -0.06 15.49 -10.12
CA ASP A 235 0.56 16.81 -10.30
C ASP A 235 -0.33 17.77 -11.11
N LYS A 236 -1.12 17.24 -12.01
CA LYS A 236 -2.05 18.03 -12.85
C LYS A 236 -3.37 18.34 -12.15
N GLU A 237 -3.97 17.36 -11.48
CA GLU A 237 -5.33 17.42 -10.95
C GLU A 237 -5.36 17.77 -9.46
N TYR A 238 -4.33 17.34 -8.70
CA TYR A 238 -4.23 17.47 -7.24
C TYR A 238 -2.79 17.80 -6.81
N PRO A 239 -2.25 18.98 -7.16
CA PRO A 239 -0.84 19.31 -7.02
C PRO A 239 -0.29 19.23 -5.59
N GLU A 240 -1.14 19.32 -4.57
CA GLU A 240 -0.74 19.21 -3.16
C GLU A 240 -0.91 17.78 -2.59
N ALA A 241 -1.47 16.84 -3.34
CA ALA A 241 -1.62 15.47 -2.89
C ALA A 241 -0.27 14.74 -2.85
N ALA A 242 0.01 14.03 -1.76
CA ALA A 242 1.28 13.34 -1.54
C ALA A 242 1.15 11.82 -1.65
N LEU A 243 2.22 11.18 -2.10
CA LEU A 243 2.38 9.73 -2.12
C LEU A 243 3.52 9.28 -1.21
N LEU A 244 3.20 8.41 -0.26
CA LEU A 244 4.15 7.70 0.59
C LEU A 244 4.21 6.23 0.14
N SER A 245 5.36 5.76 -0.32
CA SER A 245 5.51 4.37 -0.77
C SER A 245 5.93 3.42 0.35
N GLU A 246 5.37 2.24 0.36
CA GLU A 246 6.01 1.08 0.95
C GLU A 246 6.88 0.41 -0.11
N TRP A 247 8.14 0.84 -0.21
CA TRP A 247 9.08 0.36 -1.23
C TRP A 247 10.42 -0.06 -0.65
N ASN A 248 10.84 0.57 0.43
CA ASN A 248 12.15 0.37 1.08
C ASN A 248 13.35 0.65 0.15
N GLN A 249 13.16 1.50 -0.86
CA GLN A 249 14.22 1.97 -1.75
C GLN A 249 13.98 3.42 -2.18
N PRO A 250 14.24 4.41 -1.29
CA PRO A 250 13.91 5.82 -1.53
C PRO A 250 14.46 6.38 -2.85
N ARG A 251 15.69 5.99 -3.23
CA ARG A 251 16.30 6.44 -4.51
C ARG A 251 15.47 6.02 -5.74
N GLN A 252 14.77 4.89 -5.67
CA GLN A 252 13.96 4.39 -6.75
C GLN A 252 12.55 4.96 -6.71
N SER A 253 11.90 4.93 -5.54
CA SER A 253 10.53 5.39 -5.39
C SER A 253 10.37 6.88 -5.68
N LEU A 254 11.22 7.73 -5.09
CA LEU A 254 11.16 9.18 -5.28
C LEU A 254 11.41 9.62 -6.73
N LYS A 255 12.29 8.93 -7.46
CA LYS A 255 12.51 9.19 -8.90
C LYS A 255 11.34 8.79 -9.79
N ASN A 256 10.39 8.03 -9.25
CA ASN A 256 9.29 7.45 -10.01
C ASN A 256 7.91 7.92 -9.52
N GLY A 257 7.86 9.09 -8.87
CA GLY A 257 6.62 9.81 -8.63
C GLY A 257 6.11 9.77 -7.20
N PHE A 258 6.85 9.15 -6.27
CA PHE A 258 6.55 9.24 -4.85
C PHE A 258 7.22 10.46 -4.23
N ASP A 259 6.59 11.03 -3.22
CA ASP A 259 7.13 12.14 -2.43
C ASP A 259 7.94 11.63 -1.23
N MET A 260 7.60 10.46 -0.73
CA MET A 260 8.18 9.83 0.45
C MET A 260 8.30 8.32 0.29
N ASP A 261 9.25 7.74 1.01
CA ASP A 261 9.40 6.30 1.22
C ASP A 261 9.84 6.05 2.65
N PHE A 262 9.61 4.87 3.19
CA PHE A 262 10.12 4.52 4.52
C PHE A 262 10.95 3.24 4.48
N MET A 263 11.86 3.15 5.44
CA MET A 263 12.74 1.98 5.61
C MET A 263 12.01 0.95 6.46
N LEU A 264 11.86 -0.26 5.92
CA LEU A 264 11.35 -1.40 6.66
C LEU A 264 12.51 -2.18 7.30
N GLU A 265 12.25 -2.78 8.45
CA GLU A 265 13.11 -3.81 8.98
C GLU A 265 12.94 -5.07 8.13
N TRP A 266 13.87 -5.30 7.20
CA TRP A 266 13.74 -6.37 6.23
C TRP A 266 15.03 -7.13 6.02
N GLN A 267 15.02 -8.46 6.36
CA GLN A 267 16.02 -9.44 5.95
C GLN A 267 17.49 -8.96 6.01
N GLY A 268 17.95 -8.45 7.16
CA GLY A 268 19.35 -8.09 7.37
C GLY A 268 19.79 -6.79 6.72
N ASN A 269 18.87 -5.88 6.36
CA ASN A 269 19.24 -4.52 6.00
C ASN A 269 19.82 -3.78 7.21
N GLY A 270 20.40 -2.60 6.99
CA GLY A 270 20.98 -1.79 8.05
C GLY A 270 20.03 -1.45 9.18
N TYR A 271 18.71 -1.37 8.89
CA TYR A 271 17.67 -1.12 9.89
C TYR A 271 17.48 -2.32 10.84
N SER A 272 17.49 -3.56 10.30
CA SER A 272 17.48 -4.77 11.12
C SER A 272 18.67 -4.83 12.08
N TRP A 273 19.86 -4.41 11.61
CA TRP A 273 21.06 -4.35 12.44
C TRP A 273 20.98 -3.29 13.53
N LEU A 274 20.39 -2.13 13.22
CA LEU A 274 20.19 -1.08 14.20
C LEU A 274 19.26 -1.52 15.32
N MET A 275 18.18 -2.23 14.96
CA MET A 275 17.12 -2.61 15.89
C MET A 275 17.41 -3.91 16.64
N ARG A 276 18.08 -4.88 16.02
CA ARG A 276 18.18 -6.25 16.53
C ARG A 276 19.55 -6.89 16.43
N ASN A 277 20.52 -6.25 15.81
CA ASN A 277 21.86 -6.80 15.59
C ASN A 277 21.84 -8.22 15.00
N TYR A 278 21.09 -8.42 13.93
CA TYR A 278 21.05 -9.72 13.29
C TYR A 278 21.12 -9.62 11.75
N ASP A 279 21.59 -10.69 11.12
CA ASP A 279 21.95 -10.74 9.70
C ASP A 279 20.76 -10.99 8.74
N GLY A 280 19.53 -10.92 9.25
CA GLY A 280 18.32 -11.12 8.46
C GLY A 280 17.85 -12.57 8.37
N ALA A 281 18.50 -13.49 9.05
CA ALA A 281 17.90 -14.80 9.28
C ALA A 281 16.63 -14.60 10.12
N ILE A 282 15.49 -15.03 9.61
CA ILE A 282 14.27 -15.13 10.42
C ILE A 282 14.50 -16.21 11.44
N ASP A 283 14.99 -15.82 12.60
CA ASP A 283 15.06 -16.72 13.73
C ASP A 283 13.67 -16.80 14.34
N SER A 284 13.08 -17.97 14.26
CA SER A 284 11.80 -18.27 14.89
C SER A 284 11.88 -18.34 16.41
N ASP A 285 13.09 -18.31 16.97
CA ASP A 285 13.29 -18.30 18.42
C ASP A 285 13.36 -16.86 18.95
N PRO A 286 12.33 -16.40 19.67
CA PRO A 286 12.32 -15.03 20.24
C PRO A 286 13.42 -14.81 21.29
N HIS A 287 14.10 -15.85 21.75
CA HIS A 287 15.23 -15.74 22.68
C HIS A 287 16.57 -15.49 21.99
N ASN A 288 16.66 -15.72 20.69
CA ASN A 288 17.86 -15.45 19.88
C ASN A 288 17.83 -14.11 19.17
N ILE A 289 16.90 -13.23 19.48
CA ILE A 289 16.87 -11.87 18.92
C ILE A 289 18.11 -11.14 19.41
N GLY A 290 18.95 -10.72 18.47
CA GLY A 290 20.13 -9.91 18.74
C GLY A 290 19.78 -8.61 19.46
N LYS A 291 20.73 -8.07 20.21
CA LYS A 291 20.51 -6.82 20.95
C LYS A 291 20.52 -5.63 20.01
N ALA A 292 19.60 -4.70 20.21
CA ALA A 292 19.59 -3.44 19.48
C ALA A 292 20.89 -2.64 19.69
N TYR A 293 21.25 -1.82 18.72
CA TYR A 293 22.39 -0.89 18.85
C TYR A 293 22.35 -0.07 20.16
N PHE A 294 21.15 0.29 20.58
CA PHE A 294 20.94 1.09 21.80
C PHE A 294 21.14 0.31 23.12
N CYS A 295 21.35 -0.99 23.08
CA CYS A 295 21.69 -1.76 24.27
C CYS A 295 23.17 -1.55 24.60
N VAL A 296 23.48 -1.29 25.88
CA VAL A 296 24.83 -0.97 26.38
C VAL A 296 25.84 -2.07 26.03
N ASP A 297 25.41 -3.31 25.97
CA ASP A 297 26.24 -4.49 25.74
C ASP A 297 25.96 -5.15 24.37
N SER A 298 25.42 -4.41 23.41
CA SER A 298 25.07 -4.99 22.11
C SER A 298 26.29 -5.45 21.31
N GLY A 299 27.43 -4.78 21.48
CA GLY A 299 28.63 -5.02 20.66
C GLY A 299 28.46 -4.64 19.20
N THR A 300 27.36 -4.01 18.81
CA THR A 300 26.98 -3.70 17.42
C THR A 300 27.31 -2.26 17.09
N GLY A 301 27.99 -2.05 15.97
CA GLY A 301 28.22 -0.73 15.42
C GLY A 301 27.02 -0.22 14.60
N ILE A 302 26.94 1.09 14.39
CA ILE A 302 25.96 1.76 13.54
C ILE A 302 26.32 1.67 12.05
N ASP A 303 27.50 1.19 11.71
CA ASP A 303 28.10 1.30 10.38
C ASP A 303 27.20 0.69 9.28
N LYS A 304 26.64 -0.48 9.52
CA LYS A 304 25.79 -1.17 8.54
C LYS A 304 24.50 -0.39 8.24
N PHE A 305 23.93 0.26 9.23
CA PHE A 305 22.81 1.18 9.03
C PHE A 305 23.23 2.40 8.19
N LEU A 306 24.37 2.98 8.51
CA LEU A 306 24.89 4.13 7.79
C LEU A 306 25.26 3.80 6.34
N ASP A 307 25.77 2.60 6.09
CA ASP A 307 26.12 2.12 4.75
C ASP A 307 24.89 2.02 3.84
N ASP A 308 23.77 1.59 4.39
CA ASP A 308 22.51 1.52 3.66
C ASP A 308 21.81 2.88 3.54
N TRP A 309 21.77 3.64 4.63
CA TRP A 309 20.99 4.87 4.72
C TRP A 309 21.67 6.09 4.05
N LEU A 310 22.97 6.31 4.27
CA LEU A 310 23.67 7.50 3.77
C LEU A 310 23.67 7.63 2.25
N PRO A 311 23.83 6.56 1.43
CA PRO A 311 23.75 6.68 -0.01
C PRO A 311 22.35 7.11 -0.47
N SER A 312 21.30 6.59 0.13
CA SER A 312 19.91 6.97 -0.16
C SER A 312 19.64 8.41 0.23
N TYR A 313 19.99 8.81 1.44
CA TYR A 313 19.87 10.19 1.93
C TYR A 313 20.60 11.21 1.04
N LYS A 314 21.87 10.94 0.69
CA LYS A 314 22.65 11.81 -0.18
C LYS A 314 22.08 11.93 -1.60
N ALA A 315 21.46 10.87 -2.10
CA ALA A 315 20.85 10.87 -3.43
C ALA A 315 19.53 11.64 -3.47
N THR A 316 18.74 11.58 -2.40
CA THR A 316 17.43 12.22 -2.31
C THR A 316 17.52 13.71 -1.90
N ARG A 317 18.59 14.11 -1.22
CA ARG A 317 18.78 15.51 -0.76
C ARG A 317 19.14 16.50 -1.88
N LYS A 318 19.40 16.04 -3.10
CA LYS A 318 19.77 16.89 -4.23
C LYS A 318 18.58 17.40 -5.04
N ASP A 319 17.40 16.90 -4.75
CA ASP A 319 16.13 17.25 -5.37
C ASP A 319 15.25 17.98 -4.33
#